data_63851b79e62e6a8be20704967b14f457
#
_entry.id   63851b79e62e6a8be20704967b14f457
#
_cell.length_a   1.000
_cell.length_b   1.000
_cell.length_c   1.000
_cell.angle_alpha   90.00
_cell.angle_beta   90.00
_cell.angle_gamma   90.00
#
_symmetry.space_group_name_H-M   'P 1'
#
loop_
_entity.id
_entity.type
_entity.pdbx_description
1 polymer ?
#
loop_
_entity_poly.entity_id
_entity_poly.type
_entity_poly.pdbx_seq_one_letter_code
_entity_poly.pdbx_strand_id
1 'polypeptide(L)'
;MSVFHQASRLLAVLVIVCSTAALSAQTPVRVYNTIHTDRTDCPGLNKLIQILPYCETNEYQTIANHHFGTNGEKKTTDEKHHYLWQKTTNFYYAPDVITFSDTFDFIPTHFVMNLDSITMLYPYDSTSEEWLWHTGTEGVYVCPDNAVIDSLADMIWDQSSDIIDFARQCYEYVAGHLTYQNPSTGLHSIEDILAWGGGDCGNFASVYISMLRNKGVPARHVVGFSPYNDNDMHVWAEFFLQGYGWFPADPTYKNSDPSGDYFGRYSYNYCIAGKDINHVYNLDGAQNQAEPLLQTYLWWYWYNGTCHYIDTYREISCDALYHIVGVADNDSSGSVTGSGYYVQGEEARLEAVPSTGYTFRHWSNGSTENPLIVNVGASDENFTAYFSEVEDVNIESVLDVSFGVRAEGNTIFVVNPQGSRIIICNVQGQPLSVSRQTSQDVTVPVAGVYLVSGGHGHCQKVVIF
;
A
#
# COMPACT_ATOMS: atom_id res chain seq x y z
N MET A 1 -11.11 17.06 -35.79
CA MET A 1 -10.55 16.28 -34.70
C MET A 1 -11.42 16.61 -33.50
N SER A 2 -12.36 15.78 -33.16
CA SER A 2 -13.30 16.04 -32.06
C SER A 2 -12.89 15.16 -30.89
N VAL A 3 -12.59 15.78 -29.76
CA VAL A 3 -12.41 15.13 -28.48
C VAL A 3 -13.77 15.16 -27.79
N PHE A 4 -14.36 14.02 -27.52
CA PHE A 4 -15.60 13.94 -26.76
C PHE A 4 -15.32 13.30 -25.43
N HIS A 5 -15.76 13.98 -24.39
CA HIS A 5 -15.86 13.49 -23.01
C HIS A 5 -17.32 13.16 -22.76
N GLN A 6 -17.63 12.01 -22.21
CA GLN A 6 -19.00 11.67 -21.83
C GLN A 6 -19.05 10.99 -20.48
N ALA A 7 -19.88 11.55 -19.63
CA ALA A 7 -20.23 11.01 -18.31
C ALA A 7 -21.05 9.72 -18.45
N SER A 8 -20.80 8.76 -17.58
CA SER A 8 -21.37 7.43 -17.52
C SER A 8 -22.90 7.40 -17.46
N ARG A 9 -23.52 6.50 -18.22
CA ARG A 9 -24.91 6.08 -18.03
C ARG A 9 -24.95 4.76 -17.30
N LEU A 10 -25.73 4.70 -16.21
CA LEU A 10 -26.02 3.47 -15.47
C LEU A 10 -26.75 2.46 -16.36
N LEU A 11 -26.17 1.29 -16.54
CA LEU A 11 -26.86 0.10 -16.98
C LEU A 11 -26.83 -0.92 -15.85
N ALA A 12 -28.00 -1.30 -15.35
CA ALA A 12 -28.13 -2.32 -14.31
C ALA A 12 -27.85 -3.71 -14.91
N VAL A 13 -26.71 -4.28 -14.60
CA VAL A 13 -26.38 -5.68 -14.87
C VAL A 13 -26.71 -6.50 -13.64
N LEU A 14 -27.52 -7.54 -13.83
CA LEU A 14 -27.90 -8.51 -12.82
C LEU A 14 -26.68 -9.35 -12.42
N VAL A 15 -26.04 -9.03 -11.29
CA VAL A 15 -24.94 -9.79 -10.75
C VAL A 15 -25.49 -10.97 -9.94
N ILE A 16 -25.10 -12.17 -10.31
CA ILE A 16 -25.31 -13.38 -9.49
C ILE A 16 -24.42 -13.22 -8.25
N VAL A 17 -25.04 -12.89 -7.14
CA VAL A 17 -24.38 -12.77 -5.84
C VAL A 17 -24.04 -14.16 -5.35
N CYS A 18 -22.79 -14.58 -5.44
CA CYS A 18 -22.25 -15.55 -4.50
C CYS A 18 -22.32 -14.92 -3.11
N SER A 19 -22.92 -15.63 -2.14
CA SER A 19 -23.11 -15.15 -0.77
C SER A 19 -21.76 -14.96 -0.07
N THR A 20 -21.12 -13.83 -0.29
CA THR A 20 -20.05 -13.32 0.58
C THR A 20 -20.73 -12.70 1.80
N ALA A 21 -20.35 -13.13 3.00
CA ALA A 21 -20.68 -12.37 4.21
C ALA A 21 -20.32 -10.89 3.93
N ALA A 22 -21.26 -9.99 4.18
CA ALA A 22 -21.02 -8.56 3.96
C ALA A 22 -19.74 -8.18 4.71
N LEU A 23 -18.68 -7.83 3.96
CA LEU A 23 -17.44 -7.35 4.54
C LEU A 23 -17.78 -6.11 5.35
N SER A 24 -17.39 -6.10 6.63
CA SER A 24 -17.58 -4.93 7.46
C SER A 24 -16.61 -3.86 6.98
N ALA A 25 -17.06 -2.65 7.04
CA ALA A 25 -16.22 -1.48 6.97
C ALA A 25 -14.98 -1.64 7.87
N GLN A 26 -13.77 -1.40 7.34
CA GLN A 26 -12.44 -1.60 7.97
C GLN A 26 -11.81 -2.99 7.81
N THR A 27 -12.41 -3.92 7.11
CA THR A 27 -11.74 -5.17 6.77
C THR A 27 -10.68 -4.90 5.69
N PRO A 28 -9.41 -5.29 5.90
CA PRO A 28 -8.41 -5.28 4.83
C PRO A 28 -8.89 -6.10 3.64
N VAL A 29 -8.69 -5.59 2.42
CA VAL A 29 -9.16 -6.27 1.21
C VAL A 29 -8.13 -6.19 0.09
N ARG A 30 -8.10 -7.21 -0.76
CA ARG A 30 -7.50 -7.13 -2.10
C ARG A 30 -8.53 -6.54 -3.05
N VAL A 31 -8.18 -5.43 -3.66
CA VAL A 31 -9.04 -4.68 -4.58
C VAL A 31 -8.68 -5.08 -6.01
N TYR A 32 -9.69 -5.35 -6.81
CA TYR A 32 -9.61 -5.56 -8.25
C TYR A 32 -10.36 -4.41 -8.93
N ASN A 33 -9.62 -3.49 -9.53
CA ASN A 33 -10.16 -2.30 -10.18
C ASN A 33 -9.90 -2.39 -11.68
N THR A 34 -10.94 -2.50 -12.49
CA THR A 34 -10.83 -2.71 -13.93
C THR A 34 -11.70 -1.73 -14.70
N ILE A 35 -11.12 -1.09 -15.71
CA ILE A 35 -11.85 -0.30 -16.71
C ILE A 35 -12.01 -1.13 -17.99
N HIS A 36 -13.22 -1.17 -18.49
CA HIS A 36 -13.61 -1.81 -19.74
C HIS A 36 -14.02 -0.76 -20.76
N THR A 37 -13.48 -0.85 -21.98
CA THR A 37 -13.89 0.00 -23.10
C THR A 37 -14.36 -0.86 -24.25
N ASP A 38 -15.68 -0.90 -24.48
CA ASP A 38 -16.30 -1.59 -25.63
C ASP A 38 -16.20 -0.69 -26.86
N ARG A 39 -15.56 -1.20 -27.90
CA ARG A 39 -15.33 -0.53 -29.16
C ARG A 39 -16.09 -1.15 -30.34
N THR A 40 -17.01 -2.06 -30.08
CA THR A 40 -17.75 -2.82 -31.11
C THR A 40 -18.37 -1.89 -32.19
N ASP A 41 -18.95 -0.77 -31.77
CA ASP A 41 -19.58 0.20 -32.64
C ASP A 41 -18.62 1.31 -33.13
N CYS A 42 -17.30 1.13 -32.91
CA CYS A 42 -16.26 2.08 -33.33
C CYS A 42 -15.12 1.38 -34.11
N PRO A 43 -15.40 0.78 -35.28
CA PRO A 43 -14.37 0.08 -36.06
C PRO A 43 -13.23 1.00 -36.52
N GLY A 44 -13.44 2.31 -36.56
CA GLY A 44 -12.44 3.31 -36.88
C GLY A 44 -11.52 3.72 -35.73
N LEU A 45 -11.65 3.12 -34.53
CA LEU A 45 -10.80 3.44 -33.37
C LEU A 45 -9.33 3.22 -33.74
N ASN A 46 -8.49 4.22 -33.48
CA ASN A 46 -7.06 4.16 -33.80
C ASN A 46 -6.14 4.49 -32.63
N LYS A 47 -6.65 5.12 -31.57
CA LYS A 47 -5.94 5.33 -30.31
C LYS A 47 -6.94 5.37 -29.17
N LEU A 48 -6.63 4.68 -28.09
CA LEU A 48 -7.32 4.70 -26.80
C LEU A 48 -6.30 4.94 -25.70
N ILE A 49 -6.61 5.85 -24.80
CA ILE A 49 -5.88 6.04 -23.54
C ILE A 49 -6.85 5.83 -22.39
N GLN A 50 -6.46 4.99 -21.47
CA GLN A 50 -7.18 4.66 -20.23
C GLN A 50 -6.31 5.03 -19.04
N ILE A 51 -6.90 5.65 -18.04
CA ILE A 51 -6.21 6.08 -16.81
C ILE A 51 -6.99 5.55 -15.62
N LEU A 52 -6.26 4.96 -14.65
CA LEU A 52 -6.73 4.61 -13.32
C LEU A 52 -5.95 5.40 -12.26
N PRO A 53 -6.54 5.70 -11.09
CA PRO A 53 -5.79 6.24 -9.98
C PRO A 53 -4.73 5.23 -9.52
N TYR A 54 -3.58 5.72 -9.09
CA TYR A 54 -2.57 4.92 -8.41
C TYR A 54 -2.64 5.21 -6.92
N CYS A 55 -3.33 4.35 -6.18
CA CYS A 55 -3.48 4.50 -4.74
C CYS A 55 -2.13 4.29 -4.04
N GLU A 56 -1.81 5.11 -3.06
CA GLU A 56 -0.54 5.08 -2.34
C GLU A 56 -0.74 4.96 -0.83
N THR A 57 0.26 4.40 -0.16
CA THR A 57 0.31 4.38 1.31
C THR A 57 0.44 5.81 1.84
N ASN A 58 -0.37 6.11 2.82
CA ASN A 58 -0.37 7.38 3.53
C ASN A 58 -0.84 7.18 4.99
N GLU A 59 -1.13 8.27 5.70
CA GLU A 59 -1.56 8.24 7.09
C GLU A 59 -2.90 7.52 7.34
N TYR A 60 -3.73 7.32 6.31
CA TYR A 60 -5.07 6.73 6.41
C TYR A 60 -5.16 5.32 5.83
N GLN A 61 -4.15 4.89 5.09
CA GLN A 61 -4.16 3.59 4.43
C GLN A 61 -2.77 3.06 4.18
N THR A 62 -2.63 1.74 4.23
CA THR A 62 -1.49 1.03 3.67
C THR A 62 -1.91 0.37 2.37
N ILE A 63 -1.17 0.63 1.30
CA ILE A 63 -1.36 0.02 -0.01
C ILE A 63 -0.13 -0.86 -0.29
N ALA A 64 -0.38 -2.10 -0.67
CA ALA A 64 0.66 -3.07 -0.97
C ALA A 64 0.32 -3.90 -2.21
N ASN A 65 1.28 -4.65 -2.69
CA ASN A 65 1.10 -5.67 -3.74
C ASN A 65 0.43 -5.15 -5.02
N HIS A 66 0.77 -3.93 -5.45
CA HIS A 66 0.29 -3.41 -6.72
C HIS A 66 0.66 -4.33 -7.88
N HIS A 67 -0.35 -4.70 -8.66
CA HIS A 67 -0.20 -5.47 -9.87
C HIS A 67 -1.14 -4.94 -10.97
N PHE A 68 -0.59 -4.30 -11.96
CA PHE A 68 -1.35 -3.77 -13.11
C PHE A 68 -0.89 -4.40 -14.43
N GLY A 69 -1.75 -4.32 -15.44
CA GLY A 69 -1.56 -4.98 -16.74
C GLY A 69 -0.19 -4.68 -17.37
N THR A 70 0.37 -5.64 -18.09
CA THR A 70 1.71 -5.57 -18.71
C THR A 70 1.94 -4.40 -19.66
N ASN A 71 0.86 -3.77 -20.15
CA ASN A 71 0.89 -2.58 -21.00
C ASN A 71 0.63 -1.29 -20.21
N GLY A 72 0.44 -1.39 -18.88
CA GLY A 72 0.26 -0.27 -17.99
C GLY A 72 1.59 0.36 -17.59
N GLU A 73 1.58 1.66 -17.37
CA GLU A 73 2.70 2.43 -16.87
C GLU A 73 2.24 3.31 -15.70
N LYS A 74 3.05 3.39 -14.63
CA LYS A 74 2.87 4.42 -13.60
C LYS A 74 3.44 5.73 -14.13
N LYS A 75 2.66 6.79 -14.08
CA LYS A 75 3.04 8.15 -14.47
C LYS A 75 2.79 9.14 -13.35
N THR A 76 3.31 10.34 -13.50
CA THR A 76 3.17 11.42 -12.52
C THR A 76 2.66 12.68 -13.24
N THR A 77 1.69 13.36 -12.65
CA THR A 77 1.27 14.71 -13.04
C THR A 77 2.01 15.73 -12.18
N ASP A 78 2.39 16.83 -12.74
CA ASP A 78 2.88 18.02 -12.01
C ASP A 78 3.82 17.69 -10.82
N GLU A 79 4.57 16.60 -10.97
CA GLU A 79 5.50 16.04 -9.97
C GLU A 79 4.85 15.52 -8.68
N LYS A 80 3.51 15.49 -8.58
CA LYS A 80 2.82 15.23 -7.31
C LYS A 80 1.84 14.07 -7.31
N HIS A 81 1.02 13.93 -8.36
CA HIS A 81 -0.02 12.93 -8.40
C HIS A 81 0.38 11.78 -9.30
N HIS A 82 0.38 10.56 -8.75
CA HIS A 82 0.65 9.36 -9.50
C HIS A 82 -0.64 8.75 -10.07
N TYR A 83 -0.54 8.23 -11.29
CA TYR A 83 -1.64 7.53 -11.95
C TYR A 83 -1.14 6.39 -12.80
N LEU A 84 -2.01 5.43 -13.06
CA LEU A 84 -1.75 4.34 -14.00
C LEU A 84 -2.28 4.71 -15.38
N TRP A 85 -1.52 4.40 -16.41
CA TRP A 85 -1.79 4.78 -17.77
C TRP A 85 -1.59 3.61 -18.72
N GLN A 86 -2.55 3.40 -19.61
CA GLN A 86 -2.46 2.44 -20.70
C GLN A 86 -2.81 3.11 -22.01
N LYS A 87 -2.01 2.83 -23.05
CA LYS A 87 -2.25 3.29 -24.43
C LYS A 87 -2.40 2.11 -25.36
N THR A 88 -3.49 2.08 -26.11
CA THR A 88 -3.72 1.11 -27.19
C THR A 88 -3.78 1.82 -28.54
N THR A 89 -2.97 1.36 -29.50
CA THR A 89 -2.91 1.90 -30.89
C THR A 89 -3.01 0.85 -31.97
N ASN A 90 -2.83 -0.44 -31.61
CA ASN A 90 -2.97 -1.54 -32.56
C ASN A 90 -4.24 -2.32 -32.23
N PHE A 91 -5.29 -2.08 -32.99
CA PHE A 91 -6.60 -2.71 -32.82
C PHE A 91 -6.84 -3.89 -33.78
N TYR A 92 -5.88 -4.26 -34.61
CA TYR A 92 -6.05 -5.34 -35.58
C TYR A 92 -6.29 -6.70 -34.94
N TYR A 93 -5.57 -6.96 -33.82
CA TYR A 93 -5.73 -8.18 -33.04
C TYR A 93 -6.34 -7.91 -31.65
N ALA A 94 -6.72 -6.68 -31.37
CA ALA A 94 -7.28 -6.35 -30.08
C ALA A 94 -8.73 -6.86 -29.96
N PRO A 95 -9.15 -7.32 -28.77
CA PRO A 95 -10.54 -7.72 -28.53
C PRO A 95 -11.50 -6.53 -28.71
N ASP A 96 -12.80 -6.83 -28.80
CA ASP A 96 -13.82 -5.78 -28.90
C ASP A 96 -13.94 -4.99 -27.59
N VAL A 97 -13.67 -5.63 -26.45
CA VAL A 97 -13.58 -4.97 -25.15
C VAL A 97 -12.11 -4.88 -24.73
N ILE A 98 -11.60 -3.66 -24.65
CA ILE A 98 -10.25 -3.35 -24.16
C ILE A 98 -10.32 -3.16 -22.65
N THR A 99 -9.51 -3.91 -21.91
CA THR A 99 -9.46 -3.83 -20.44
C THR A 99 -8.15 -3.24 -19.96
N PHE A 100 -8.23 -2.51 -18.84
CA PHE A 100 -7.07 -2.07 -18.08
C PHE A 100 -7.37 -2.23 -16.61
N SER A 101 -6.51 -2.97 -15.89
CA SER A 101 -6.75 -3.37 -14.49
C SER A 101 -5.61 -2.95 -13.59
N ASP A 102 -5.94 -2.65 -12.35
CA ASP A 102 -5.04 -2.59 -11.21
C ASP A 102 -5.58 -3.48 -10.09
N THR A 103 -4.67 -4.24 -9.47
CA THR A 103 -4.96 -5.05 -8.29
C THR A 103 -3.99 -4.64 -7.19
N PHE A 104 -4.51 -4.42 -5.98
CA PHE A 104 -3.69 -4.04 -4.83
C PHE A 104 -4.36 -4.43 -3.52
N ASP A 105 -3.56 -4.53 -2.47
CA ASP A 105 -4.03 -4.76 -1.12
C ASP A 105 -4.27 -3.42 -0.43
N PHE A 106 -5.50 -3.20 0.05
CA PHE A 106 -5.94 -2.02 0.78
C PHE A 106 -6.15 -2.38 2.25
N ILE A 107 -5.36 -1.78 3.13
CA ILE A 107 -5.46 -1.92 4.58
C ILE A 107 -5.80 -0.54 5.14
N PRO A 108 -7.07 -0.30 5.52
CA PRO A 108 -7.48 0.99 6.06
C PRO A 108 -6.87 1.23 7.44
N THR A 109 -6.48 2.46 7.69
CA THR A 109 -5.99 2.93 8.98
C THR A 109 -7.00 3.88 9.58
N HIS A 110 -7.40 3.62 10.81
CA HIS A 110 -8.27 4.53 11.54
C HIS A 110 -7.46 5.72 12.06
N PHE A 111 -7.77 6.91 11.57
CA PHE A 111 -7.11 8.14 11.99
C PHE A 111 -8.07 9.00 12.82
N VAL A 112 -7.68 9.26 14.07
CA VAL A 112 -8.40 10.17 14.96
C VAL A 112 -7.37 11.02 15.68
N MET A 113 -7.49 12.34 15.51
CA MET A 113 -6.69 13.30 16.27
C MET A 113 -7.61 14.17 17.11
N ASN A 114 -7.33 14.23 18.39
CA ASN A 114 -7.98 15.20 19.25
C ASN A 114 -7.32 16.58 19.07
N LEU A 115 -7.86 17.38 18.18
CA LEU A 115 -7.40 18.73 17.88
C LEU A 115 -7.47 19.66 19.10
N ASP A 116 -8.39 19.43 20.03
CA ASP A 116 -8.52 20.20 21.28
C ASP A 116 -7.32 19.98 22.22
N SER A 117 -6.50 18.94 21.99
CA SER A 117 -5.26 18.71 22.73
C SER A 117 -4.07 19.53 22.22
N ILE A 118 -4.21 20.18 21.08
CA ILE A 118 -3.17 21.03 20.52
C ILE A 118 -3.19 22.38 21.27
N THR A 119 -2.19 22.62 22.08
CA THR A 119 -2.08 23.82 22.93
C THR A 119 -1.11 24.88 22.38
N MET A 120 -0.33 24.53 21.34
CA MET A 120 0.64 25.41 20.74
C MET A 120 0.45 25.39 19.21
N LEU A 121 0.25 26.56 18.63
CA LEU A 121 0.16 26.74 17.19
C LEU A 121 1.44 27.46 16.71
N TYR A 122 1.97 26.98 15.60
CA TYR A 122 3.16 27.55 14.97
C TYR A 122 2.75 28.40 13.76
N PRO A 123 3.43 29.55 13.53
CA PRO A 123 3.20 30.31 12.30
C PRO A 123 3.57 29.49 11.08
N TYR A 124 2.83 29.65 10.00
CA TYR A 124 3.13 28.97 8.74
C TYR A 124 4.47 29.43 8.16
N ASP A 125 5.22 28.47 7.63
CA ASP A 125 6.36 28.73 6.77
C ASP A 125 5.85 29.03 5.35
N SER A 126 5.81 30.31 4.99
CA SER A 126 5.33 30.74 3.66
C SER A 126 6.24 30.30 2.51
N THR A 127 7.35 29.64 2.78
CA THR A 127 8.25 29.06 1.76
C THR A 127 8.09 27.55 1.63
N SER A 128 7.30 26.93 2.49
CA SER A 128 7.03 25.49 2.43
C SER A 128 6.13 25.11 1.24
N GLU A 129 6.23 23.87 0.79
CA GLU A 129 5.40 23.37 -0.29
C GLU A 129 3.91 23.40 0.09
N GLU A 130 3.57 23.04 1.33
CA GLU A 130 2.22 23.05 1.85
C GLU A 130 1.59 24.45 1.71
N TRP A 131 2.35 25.51 2.05
CA TRP A 131 1.89 26.87 1.90
C TRP A 131 1.75 27.28 0.43
N LEU A 132 2.82 27.11 -0.36
CA LEU A 132 2.90 27.61 -1.73
C LEU A 132 1.85 26.96 -2.64
N TRP A 133 1.53 25.69 -2.39
CA TRP A 133 0.60 24.95 -3.23
C TRP A 133 -0.86 25.01 -2.75
N HIS A 134 -1.08 25.23 -1.45
CA HIS A 134 -2.41 25.02 -0.87
C HIS A 134 -3.02 26.27 -0.19
N THR A 135 -2.54 27.48 -0.54
CA THR A 135 -3.15 28.74 -0.10
C THR A 135 -3.69 29.59 -1.25
N GLY A 136 -3.33 29.26 -2.49
CA GLY A 136 -3.76 29.99 -3.69
C GLY A 136 -5.08 29.53 -4.29
N THR A 137 -5.46 30.22 -5.36
CA THR A 137 -6.59 29.87 -6.23
C THR A 137 -6.26 28.62 -7.05
N GLU A 138 -7.26 27.74 -7.25
CA GLU A 138 -7.11 26.51 -8.00
C GLU A 138 -8.23 26.40 -9.06
N GLY A 139 -7.96 26.94 -10.23
CA GLY A 139 -8.92 27.08 -11.30
C GLY A 139 -10.16 27.89 -10.88
N VAL A 140 -11.34 27.37 -11.21
CA VAL A 140 -12.63 27.93 -10.79
C VAL A 140 -13.22 27.22 -9.58
N TYR A 141 -12.53 26.16 -9.10
CA TYR A 141 -13.02 25.22 -8.10
C TYR A 141 -12.65 25.65 -6.67
N VAL A 142 -11.53 26.34 -6.50
CA VAL A 142 -11.08 26.90 -5.22
C VAL A 142 -10.69 28.36 -5.45
N CYS A 143 -11.47 29.26 -4.94
CA CYS A 143 -11.33 30.71 -5.16
C CYS A 143 -11.35 31.47 -3.83
N PRO A 144 -10.22 31.54 -3.11
CA PRO A 144 -10.15 32.27 -1.84
C PRO A 144 -10.44 33.78 -2.00
N ASP A 145 -10.18 34.34 -3.18
CA ASP A 145 -10.38 35.77 -3.48
C ASP A 145 -11.83 36.08 -3.94
N ASN A 146 -12.75 35.12 -3.97
CA ASN A 146 -14.15 35.38 -4.29
C ASN A 146 -14.77 36.26 -3.20
N ALA A 147 -15.48 37.34 -3.58
CA ALA A 147 -15.99 38.32 -2.63
C ALA A 147 -16.98 37.76 -1.57
N VAL A 148 -17.73 36.71 -1.92
CA VAL A 148 -18.62 36.03 -0.96
C VAL A 148 -17.80 35.18 0.01
N ILE A 149 -16.83 34.41 -0.51
CA ILE A 149 -15.91 33.64 0.33
C ILE A 149 -15.14 34.53 1.28
N ASP A 150 -14.61 35.65 0.79
CA ASP A 150 -13.88 36.64 1.59
C ASP A 150 -14.75 37.16 2.75
N SER A 151 -15.99 37.59 2.45
CA SER A 151 -16.93 38.07 3.46
C SER A 151 -17.30 37.01 4.50
N LEU A 152 -17.45 35.75 4.07
CA LEU A 152 -17.76 34.64 4.98
C LEU A 152 -16.56 34.28 5.85
N ALA A 153 -15.38 34.23 5.27
CA ALA A 153 -14.15 33.95 5.98
C ALA A 153 -13.83 35.04 7.01
N ASP A 154 -14.00 36.32 6.65
CA ASP A 154 -13.86 37.45 7.58
C ASP A 154 -14.81 37.33 8.76
N MET A 155 -16.08 37.12 8.50
CA MET A 155 -17.10 37.01 9.53
C MET A 155 -16.77 35.89 10.55
N ILE A 156 -16.29 34.74 10.08
CA ILE A 156 -15.95 33.62 10.96
C ILE A 156 -14.61 33.87 11.66
N TRP A 157 -13.62 34.43 10.95
CA TRP A 157 -12.31 34.74 11.51
C TRP A 157 -12.38 35.68 12.70
N ASP A 158 -13.20 36.72 12.59
CA ASP A 158 -13.37 37.72 13.63
C ASP A 158 -13.98 37.18 14.95
N GLN A 159 -14.61 35.98 14.87
CA GLN A 159 -15.24 35.31 16.02
C GLN A 159 -14.36 34.13 16.53
N SER A 160 -13.36 33.74 15.79
CA SER A 160 -12.53 32.55 16.10
C SER A 160 -11.42 32.91 17.07
N SER A 161 -11.13 32.00 17.99
CA SER A 161 -10.05 32.17 18.97
C SER A 161 -8.67 31.86 18.39
N ASP A 162 -8.60 30.96 17.43
CA ASP A 162 -7.38 30.53 16.76
C ASP A 162 -7.69 29.84 15.41
N ILE A 163 -6.66 29.31 14.76
CA ILE A 163 -6.76 28.65 13.45
C ILE A 163 -7.60 27.36 13.51
N ILE A 164 -7.51 26.59 14.59
CA ILE A 164 -8.28 25.35 14.73
C ILE A 164 -9.75 25.67 14.90
N ASP A 165 -10.06 26.66 15.73
CA ASP A 165 -11.43 27.13 15.94
C ASP A 165 -11.99 27.74 14.65
N PHE A 166 -11.21 28.52 13.92
CA PHE A 166 -11.60 29.03 12.60
C PHE A 166 -11.92 27.89 11.61
N ALA A 167 -11.04 26.90 11.51
CA ALA A 167 -11.26 25.77 10.62
C ALA A 167 -12.51 24.97 11.00
N ARG A 168 -12.76 24.77 12.31
CA ARG A 168 -13.96 24.11 12.82
C ARG A 168 -15.23 24.92 12.53
N GLN A 169 -15.21 26.22 12.75
CA GLN A 169 -16.36 27.08 12.48
C GLN A 169 -16.67 27.15 10.97
N CYS A 170 -15.67 27.18 10.10
CA CYS A 170 -15.88 27.05 8.65
C CYS A 170 -16.52 25.71 8.27
N TYR A 171 -16.04 24.61 8.87
CA TYR A 171 -16.61 23.26 8.67
C TYR A 171 -18.08 23.19 9.08
N GLU A 172 -18.43 23.71 10.27
CA GLU A 172 -19.82 23.77 10.77
C GLU A 172 -20.69 24.69 9.90
N TYR A 173 -20.11 25.82 9.45
CA TYR A 173 -20.81 26.74 8.57
C TYR A 173 -21.19 26.08 7.24
N VAL A 174 -20.23 25.47 6.56
CA VAL A 174 -20.46 24.80 5.27
C VAL A 174 -21.47 23.67 5.44
N ALA A 175 -21.32 22.85 6.47
CA ALA A 175 -22.24 21.75 6.76
C ALA A 175 -23.66 22.22 7.05
N GLY A 176 -23.83 23.37 7.73
CA GLY A 176 -25.13 23.90 8.14
C GLY A 176 -25.82 24.76 7.09
N HIS A 177 -25.10 25.30 6.10
CA HIS A 177 -25.66 26.30 5.18
C HIS A 177 -25.76 25.80 3.73
N LEU A 178 -24.93 24.84 3.32
CA LEU A 178 -25.10 24.24 2.01
C LEU A 178 -26.09 23.08 2.02
N THR A 179 -26.83 22.95 0.92
CA THR A 179 -27.74 21.82 0.71
C THR A 179 -27.06 20.77 -0.15
N TYR A 180 -27.04 19.51 0.31
CA TYR A 180 -26.53 18.44 -0.52
C TYR A 180 -27.46 18.22 -1.72
N GLN A 181 -26.92 18.38 -2.90
CA GLN A 181 -27.61 18.19 -4.16
C GLN A 181 -26.59 17.75 -5.22
N ASN A 182 -27.03 16.95 -6.13
CA ASN A 182 -26.19 16.44 -7.20
C ASN A 182 -26.82 16.78 -8.57
N PRO A 183 -26.85 18.06 -8.98
CA PRO A 183 -27.46 18.50 -10.23
C PRO A 183 -26.74 17.96 -11.47
N SER A 184 -25.43 17.72 -11.34
CA SER A 184 -24.56 17.01 -12.26
C SER A 184 -23.37 16.46 -11.45
N THR A 185 -22.73 15.41 -11.95
CA THR A 185 -21.54 14.85 -11.29
C THR A 185 -20.32 15.74 -11.52
N GLY A 186 -19.46 15.86 -10.49
CA GLY A 186 -18.16 16.53 -10.55
C GLY A 186 -18.11 17.90 -9.89
N LEU A 187 -16.92 18.51 -9.93
CA LEU A 187 -16.69 19.83 -9.35
C LEU A 187 -17.32 20.93 -10.20
N HIS A 188 -17.92 21.89 -9.51
CA HIS A 188 -18.48 23.11 -10.10
C HIS A 188 -17.67 24.34 -9.67
N SER A 189 -17.85 25.43 -10.40
CA SER A 189 -17.23 26.70 -9.99
C SER A 189 -17.76 27.17 -8.63
N ILE A 190 -16.95 27.85 -7.86
CA ILE A 190 -17.38 28.46 -6.57
C ILE A 190 -18.57 29.38 -6.80
N GLU A 191 -18.63 30.11 -7.92
CA GLU A 191 -19.75 30.99 -8.26
C GLU A 191 -21.06 30.20 -8.41
N ASP A 192 -21.04 29.07 -9.12
CA ASP A 192 -22.21 28.23 -9.30
C ASP A 192 -22.68 27.61 -7.98
N ILE A 193 -21.73 27.07 -7.16
CA ILE A 193 -22.04 26.46 -5.86
C ILE A 193 -22.72 27.47 -4.94
N LEU A 194 -22.18 28.69 -4.86
CA LEU A 194 -22.75 29.76 -4.04
C LEU A 194 -24.12 30.25 -4.57
N ALA A 195 -24.27 30.32 -5.90
CA ALA A 195 -25.54 30.70 -6.51
C ALA A 195 -26.62 29.63 -6.30
N TRP A 196 -26.27 28.34 -6.31
CA TRP A 196 -27.22 27.25 -6.05
C TRP A 196 -27.48 27.00 -4.55
N GLY A 197 -26.59 27.49 -3.70
CA GLY A 197 -26.65 27.23 -2.25
C GLY A 197 -26.36 25.79 -1.89
N GLY A 198 -25.56 25.08 -2.69
CA GLY A 198 -25.21 23.69 -2.43
C GLY A 198 -24.50 22.99 -3.61
N GLY A 199 -24.31 21.69 -3.48
CA GLY A 199 -23.66 20.83 -4.43
C GLY A 199 -23.45 19.43 -3.87
N ASP A 200 -22.58 18.65 -4.50
CA ASP A 200 -22.13 17.35 -4.00
C ASP A 200 -20.95 17.46 -3.02
N CYS A 201 -20.38 16.33 -2.62
CA CYS A 201 -19.30 16.27 -1.62
C CYS A 201 -18.07 17.10 -2.04
N GLY A 202 -17.65 17.04 -3.32
CA GLY A 202 -16.53 17.84 -3.81
C GLY A 202 -16.79 19.34 -3.72
N ASN A 203 -18.01 19.76 -3.95
CA ASN A 203 -18.43 21.17 -3.90
C ASN A 203 -18.46 21.71 -2.46
N PHE A 204 -18.89 20.90 -1.48
CA PHE A 204 -18.75 21.23 -0.06
C PHE A 204 -17.29 21.42 0.35
N ALA A 205 -16.41 20.49 -0.07
CA ALA A 205 -14.98 20.60 0.16
C ALA A 205 -14.40 21.88 -0.47
N SER A 206 -14.80 22.22 -1.72
CA SER A 206 -14.33 23.41 -2.44
C SER A 206 -14.62 24.70 -1.69
N VAL A 207 -15.84 24.86 -1.15
CA VAL A 207 -16.22 26.06 -0.37
C VAL A 207 -15.41 26.13 0.92
N TYR A 208 -15.33 25.02 1.66
CA TYR A 208 -14.53 24.93 2.89
C TYR A 208 -13.07 25.30 2.66
N ILE A 209 -12.44 24.68 1.66
CA ILE A 209 -11.05 24.93 1.29
C ILE A 209 -10.83 26.39 0.89
N SER A 210 -11.76 26.97 0.11
CA SER A 210 -11.66 28.37 -0.30
C SER A 210 -11.70 29.32 0.91
N MET A 211 -12.55 29.06 1.89
CA MET A 211 -12.62 29.85 3.13
C MET A 211 -11.32 29.76 3.94
N LEU A 212 -10.75 28.58 4.07
CA LEU A 212 -9.48 28.38 4.78
C LEU A 212 -8.32 29.06 4.08
N ARG A 213 -8.19 28.88 2.76
CA ARG A 213 -7.14 29.48 1.95
C ARG A 213 -7.23 31.01 1.96
N ASN A 214 -8.42 31.60 2.09
CA ASN A 214 -8.61 33.06 2.24
C ASN A 214 -7.85 33.61 3.45
N LYS A 215 -7.77 32.86 4.54
CA LYS A 215 -7.02 33.26 5.75
C LYS A 215 -5.60 32.66 5.79
N GLY A 216 -5.10 32.15 4.66
CA GLY A 216 -3.76 31.60 4.56
C GLY A 216 -3.58 30.28 5.28
N VAL A 217 -4.64 29.54 5.53
CA VAL A 217 -4.59 28.17 6.04
C VAL A 217 -4.49 27.22 4.85
N PRO A 218 -3.38 26.47 4.69
CA PRO A 218 -3.26 25.52 3.60
C PRO A 218 -4.34 24.45 3.73
N ALA A 219 -5.07 24.21 2.63
CA ALA A 219 -6.12 23.20 2.58
C ALA A 219 -6.24 22.61 1.18
N ARG A 220 -6.67 21.34 1.09
CA ARG A 220 -6.75 20.62 -0.17
C ARG A 220 -7.89 19.62 -0.18
N HIS A 221 -8.26 19.16 -1.38
CA HIS A 221 -9.19 18.06 -1.58
C HIS A 221 -8.49 16.72 -1.34
N VAL A 222 -9.27 15.75 -0.85
CA VAL A 222 -8.93 14.33 -0.84
C VAL A 222 -10.02 13.59 -1.58
N VAL A 223 -9.62 12.71 -2.46
CA VAL A 223 -10.49 12.02 -3.42
C VAL A 223 -10.40 10.53 -3.17
N GLY A 224 -11.53 9.85 -3.00
CA GLY A 224 -11.56 8.42 -2.73
C GLY A 224 -12.74 7.69 -3.36
N PHE A 225 -12.65 6.37 -3.37
CA PHE A 225 -13.71 5.46 -3.77
C PHE A 225 -13.79 4.28 -2.79
N SER A 226 -14.99 3.73 -2.63
CA SER A 226 -15.19 2.53 -1.83
C SER A 226 -14.74 1.28 -2.60
N PRO A 227 -13.83 0.46 -2.06
CA PRO A 227 -13.52 -0.83 -2.67
C PRO A 227 -14.64 -1.87 -2.51
N TYR A 228 -15.62 -1.59 -1.65
CA TYR A 228 -16.71 -2.50 -1.31
C TYR A 228 -17.99 -2.23 -2.12
N ASN A 229 -18.08 -1.06 -2.76
CA ASN A 229 -19.25 -0.62 -3.51
C ASN A 229 -18.83 0.25 -4.71
N ASP A 230 -19.07 -0.22 -5.92
CA ASP A 230 -18.64 0.43 -7.16
C ASP A 230 -19.22 1.83 -7.37
N ASN A 231 -20.38 2.12 -6.78
CA ASN A 231 -21.06 3.41 -6.93
C ASN A 231 -20.81 4.37 -5.76
N ASP A 232 -19.98 3.98 -4.80
CA ASP A 232 -19.73 4.80 -3.61
C ASP A 232 -18.37 5.50 -3.73
N MET A 233 -18.44 6.79 -4.01
CA MET A 233 -17.29 7.68 -4.21
C MET A 233 -17.46 8.89 -3.32
N HIS A 234 -16.37 9.39 -2.76
CA HIS A 234 -16.40 10.51 -1.86
C HIS A 234 -15.24 11.48 -2.04
N VAL A 235 -15.49 12.75 -1.76
CA VAL A 235 -14.49 13.83 -1.73
C VAL A 235 -14.66 14.59 -0.44
N TRP A 236 -13.56 14.83 0.26
CA TRP A 236 -13.54 15.62 1.49
C TRP A 236 -12.33 16.56 1.47
N ALA A 237 -12.12 17.31 2.53
CA ALA A 237 -11.01 18.23 2.65
C ALA A 237 -10.00 17.80 3.70
N GLU A 238 -8.76 18.27 3.53
CA GLU A 238 -7.74 18.35 4.58
C GLU A 238 -7.29 19.79 4.75
N PHE A 239 -6.95 20.15 5.98
CA PHE A 239 -6.24 21.39 6.30
C PHE A 239 -4.95 21.10 7.04
N PHE A 240 -3.96 21.95 6.85
CA PHE A 240 -2.63 21.78 7.40
C PHE A 240 -2.41 22.63 8.65
N LEU A 241 -1.79 22.04 9.67
CA LEU A 241 -1.29 22.78 10.83
C LEU A 241 0.22 22.67 10.90
N GLN A 242 0.90 23.79 10.90
CA GLN A 242 2.36 23.85 10.95
C GLN A 242 2.89 23.08 12.16
N GLY A 243 3.82 22.16 11.92
CA GLY A 243 4.42 21.30 12.96
C GLY A 243 3.60 20.07 13.35
N TYR A 244 2.39 19.90 12.80
CA TYR A 244 1.51 18.77 13.09
C TYR A 244 1.10 17.96 11.85
N GLY A 245 1.04 18.61 10.68
CA GLY A 245 0.65 17.94 9.43
C GLY A 245 -0.79 18.21 8.99
N TRP A 246 -1.34 17.28 8.19
CA TRP A 246 -2.66 17.38 7.59
C TRP A 246 -3.75 16.74 8.44
N PHE A 247 -4.91 17.39 8.51
CA PHE A 247 -6.07 16.93 9.27
C PHE A 247 -7.31 16.90 8.40
N PRO A 248 -8.06 15.80 8.38
CA PRO A 248 -9.26 15.67 7.58
C PRO A 248 -10.42 16.51 8.18
N ALA A 249 -11.25 17.04 7.28
CA ALA A 249 -12.51 17.68 7.62
C ALA A 249 -13.53 17.35 6.54
N ASP A 250 -14.69 16.83 6.95
CA ASP A 250 -15.74 16.41 6.03
C ASP A 250 -17.07 17.10 6.32
N PRO A 251 -17.29 18.29 5.75
CA PRO A 251 -18.52 19.02 5.94
C PRO A 251 -19.73 18.32 5.31
N THR A 252 -19.55 17.43 4.35
CA THR A 252 -20.63 16.66 3.72
C THR A 252 -21.20 15.62 4.66
N TYR A 253 -20.33 14.84 5.31
CA TYR A 253 -20.80 13.88 6.33
C TYR A 253 -21.43 14.59 7.52
N LYS A 254 -20.90 15.74 7.93
CA LYS A 254 -21.52 16.57 8.96
C LYS A 254 -22.91 17.06 8.56
N ASN A 255 -23.11 17.44 7.30
CA ASN A 255 -24.42 17.82 6.78
C ASN A 255 -25.42 16.65 6.83
N SER A 256 -24.98 15.44 6.45
CA SER A 256 -25.80 14.23 6.44
C SER A 256 -26.07 13.65 7.84
N ASP A 257 -25.12 13.78 8.75
CA ASP A 257 -25.21 13.39 10.16
C ASP A 257 -24.77 14.53 11.07
N PRO A 258 -25.71 15.46 11.40
CA PRO A 258 -25.39 16.62 12.24
C PRO A 258 -24.92 16.26 13.67
N SER A 259 -25.19 15.04 14.13
CA SER A 259 -24.77 14.56 15.45
C SER A 259 -23.32 14.02 15.45
N GLY A 260 -22.80 13.63 14.30
CA GLY A 260 -21.45 13.11 14.13
C GLY A 260 -20.41 14.23 14.15
N ASP A 261 -19.16 13.84 14.44
CA ASP A 261 -18.00 14.72 14.36
C ASP A 261 -17.00 14.15 13.35
N TYR A 262 -16.83 14.84 12.23
CA TYR A 262 -15.98 14.47 11.09
C TYR A 262 -14.84 15.48 10.89
N PHE A 263 -14.41 16.12 11.97
CA PHE A 263 -13.33 17.09 12.02
C PHE A 263 -12.12 16.51 12.77
N GLY A 264 -10.97 16.41 12.11
CA GLY A 264 -9.79 15.74 12.64
C GLY A 264 -9.90 14.21 12.68
N ARG A 265 -10.87 13.63 11.98
CA ARG A 265 -11.17 12.20 12.02
C ARG A 265 -11.32 11.65 10.61
N TYR A 266 -10.68 10.51 10.38
CA TYR A 266 -10.88 9.68 9.21
C TYR A 266 -11.23 8.26 9.68
N SER A 267 -12.45 7.85 9.43
CA SER A 267 -12.95 6.52 9.80
C SER A 267 -13.65 5.85 8.63
N TYR A 268 -13.31 6.30 7.41
CA TYR A 268 -13.99 5.86 6.21
C TYR A 268 -13.31 4.66 5.58
N ASN A 269 -14.11 3.96 4.78
CA ASN A 269 -13.67 2.80 4.03
C ASN A 269 -13.38 3.16 2.58
N TYR A 270 -12.99 4.39 2.34
CA TYR A 270 -12.59 4.83 1.03
C TYR A 270 -11.10 4.58 0.83
N CYS A 271 -10.76 3.94 -0.27
CA CYS A 271 -9.42 3.96 -0.79
C CYS A 271 -9.15 5.37 -1.33
N ILE A 272 -8.13 6.05 -0.80
CA ILE A 272 -7.73 7.36 -1.29
C ILE A 272 -7.08 7.17 -2.65
N ALA A 273 -7.75 7.72 -3.67
CA ALA A 273 -7.34 7.70 -5.06
C ALA A 273 -6.31 8.80 -5.37
N GLY A 274 -6.40 9.92 -4.65
CA GLY A 274 -5.50 11.05 -4.79
C GLY A 274 -5.80 12.17 -3.82
N LYS A 275 -4.86 13.09 -3.74
CA LYS A 275 -4.99 14.38 -3.04
C LYS A 275 -4.79 15.50 -4.05
N ASP A 276 -5.36 16.65 -3.78
CA ASP A 276 -5.43 17.77 -4.71
C ASP A 276 -6.38 17.56 -5.90
N ILE A 277 -6.57 18.59 -6.68
CA ILE A 277 -7.44 18.61 -7.86
C ILE A 277 -6.75 19.25 -9.06
N ASN A 278 -7.44 19.28 -10.19
CA ASN A 278 -7.06 20.03 -11.40
C ASN A 278 -5.70 19.59 -11.99
N HIS A 279 -5.47 18.28 -11.97
CA HIS A 279 -4.24 17.69 -12.50
C HIS A 279 -4.19 17.69 -14.03
N VAL A 280 -2.98 17.86 -14.56
CA VAL A 280 -2.73 17.83 -16.00
C VAL A 280 -2.19 16.47 -16.43
N TYR A 281 -2.96 15.74 -17.20
CA TYR A 281 -2.59 14.42 -17.70
C TYR A 281 -1.96 14.50 -19.09
N ASN A 282 -0.86 13.79 -19.29
CA ASN A 282 -0.19 13.72 -20.57
C ASN A 282 -0.87 12.69 -21.50
N LEU A 283 -1.48 13.17 -22.57
CA LEU A 283 -2.12 12.34 -23.60
C LEU A 283 -1.18 12.04 -24.78
N ASP A 284 0.06 11.61 -24.51
CA ASP A 284 1.02 11.17 -25.53
C ASP A 284 1.54 12.30 -26.45
N GLY A 285 1.96 13.39 -25.84
CA GLY A 285 2.68 14.48 -26.51
C GLY A 285 1.86 15.37 -27.44
N ALA A 286 0.59 15.05 -27.70
CA ALA A 286 -0.25 15.83 -28.58
C ALA A 286 -1.07 16.91 -27.85
N GLN A 287 -1.52 16.63 -26.66
CA GLN A 287 -2.31 17.55 -25.82
C GLN A 287 -2.23 17.09 -24.36
N ASN A 288 -1.88 18.01 -23.49
CA ASN A 288 -2.11 17.82 -22.06
C ASN A 288 -3.57 18.17 -21.77
N GLN A 289 -4.24 17.37 -20.96
CA GLN A 289 -5.62 17.59 -20.56
C GLN A 289 -5.68 17.80 -19.06
N ALA A 290 -6.21 18.95 -18.65
CA ALA A 290 -6.51 19.20 -17.25
C ALA A 290 -7.86 18.57 -16.90
N GLU A 291 -7.90 17.79 -15.85
CA GLU A 291 -9.13 17.21 -15.30
C GLU A 291 -9.25 17.57 -13.82
N PRO A 292 -10.45 17.94 -13.37
CA PRO A 292 -10.62 18.38 -11.98
C PRO A 292 -10.39 17.24 -10.98
N LEU A 293 -10.83 16.03 -11.28
CA LEU A 293 -10.71 14.88 -10.38
C LEU A 293 -10.34 13.59 -11.14
N LEU A 294 -9.48 12.77 -10.55
CA LEU A 294 -9.32 11.35 -10.91
C LEU A 294 -9.77 10.51 -9.72
N GLN A 295 -11.04 10.20 -9.65
CA GLN A 295 -11.63 9.45 -8.55
C GLN A 295 -11.73 7.95 -8.87
N THR A 296 -12.08 7.63 -10.12
CA THR A 296 -12.30 6.26 -10.57
C THR A 296 -11.50 5.93 -11.82
N TYR A 297 -11.77 6.61 -12.93
CA TYR A 297 -11.04 6.44 -14.18
C TYR A 297 -11.27 7.65 -15.09
N LEU A 298 -10.31 7.83 -16.02
CA LEU A 298 -10.43 8.75 -17.15
C LEU A 298 -10.07 8.00 -18.43
N TRP A 299 -10.61 8.47 -19.53
CA TRP A 299 -10.32 7.86 -20.81
C TRP A 299 -10.51 8.85 -21.96
N TRP A 300 -9.71 8.64 -23.04
CA TRP A 300 -9.77 9.41 -24.29
C TRP A 300 -9.57 8.48 -25.46
N TYR A 301 -10.26 8.79 -26.57
CA TYR A 301 -10.13 8.02 -27.78
C TYR A 301 -10.05 8.89 -29.04
N TRP A 302 -9.40 8.36 -30.04
CA TRP A 302 -9.29 8.94 -31.36
C TRP A 302 -9.69 7.90 -32.41
N TYR A 303 -10.35 8.36 -33.48
CA TYR A 303 -10.79 7.47 -34.55
C TYR A 303 -10.66 8.12 -35.90
N ASN A 304 -10.56 7.27 -36.97
CA ASN A 304 -10.65 7.64 -38.38
C ASN A 304 -11.73 6.79 -39.03
N GLY A 305 -12.64 7.43 -39.80
CA GLY A 305 -13.77 6.75 -40.45
C GLY A 305 -14.97 6.62 -39.51
N THR A 306 -15.55 5.42 -39.38
CA THR A 306 -16.81 5.20 -38.68
C THR A 306 -16.57 4.93 -37.21
N CYS A 307 -17.26 5.69 -36.35
CA CYS A 307 -17.37 5.46 -34.93
C CYS A 307 -18.73 5.97 -34.47
N HIS A 308 -19.63 5.08 -34.12
CA HIS A 308 -20.98 5.44 -33.69
C HIS A 308 -21.05 5.64 -32.20
N TYR A 309 -20.41 4.73 -31.45
CA TYR A 309 -20.45 4.73 -30.00
C TYR A 309 -19.21 3.99 -29.41
N ILE A 310 -18.76 4.42 -28.28
CA ILE A 310 -17.82 3.70 -27.40
C ILE A 310 -18.40 3.74 -26.00
N ASP A 311 -18.53 2.59 -25.38
CA ASP A 311 -18.92 2.48 -23.99
C ASP A 311 -17.70 2.23 -23.09
N THR A 312 -17.62 2.94 -21.98
CA THR A 312 -16.56 2.72 -21.00
C THR A 312 -17.15 2.72 -19.62
N TYR A 313 -16.87 1.66 -18.88
CA TYR A 313 -17.33 1.48 -17.51
C TYR A 313 -16.23 0.87 -16.66
N ARG A 314 -16.34 1.06 -15.34
CA ARG A 314 -15.50 0.45 -14.34
C ARG A 314 -16.21 -0.75 -13.72
N GLU A 315 -15.42 -1.76 -13.39
CA GLU A 315 -15.80 -2.85 -12.50
C GLU A 315 -14.83 -2.86 -11.32
N ILE A 316 -15.38 -2.89 -10.12
CA ILE A 316 -14.61 -3.04 -8.89
C ILE A 316 -15.14 -4.21 -8.08
N SER A 317 -14.22 -5.02 -7.56
CA SER A 317 -14.53 -6.10 -6.64
C SER A 317 -13.41 -6.22 -5.62
N CYS A 318 -13.67 -6.91 -4.52
CA CYS A 318 -12.66 -7.14 -3.51
C CYS A 318 -12.83 -8.49 -2.81
N ASP A 319 -11.69 -9.05 -2.36
CA ASP A 319 -11.62 -10.20 -1.50
C ASP A 319 -11.08 -9.81 -0.12
N ALA A 320 -11.63 -10.39 0.95
CA ALA A 320 -11.12 -10.20 2.30
C ALA A 320 -9.67 -10.67 2.41
N LEU A 321 -8.85 -9.89 3.09
CA LEU A 321 -7.49 -10.24 3.46
C LEU A 321 -7.44 -10.68 4.91
N TYR A 322 -6.68 -11.73 5.16
CA TYR A 322 -6.41 -12.29 6.47
C TYR A 322 -4.95 -12.10 6.84
N HIS A 323 -4.69 -11.70 8.07
CA HIS A 323 -3.34 -11.41 8.55
C HIS A 323 -2.70 -12.68 9.08
N ILE A 324 -1.66 -13.16 8.39
CA ILE A 324 -0.83 -14.29 8.82
C ILE A 324 0.45 -13.75 9.42
N VAL A 325 0.65 -14.00 10.70
CA VAL A 325 1.77 -13.43 11.46
C VAL A 325 2.70 -14.52 11.96
N GLY A 326 3.97 -14.41 11.65
CA GLY A 326 5.04 -15.21 12.23
C GLY A 326 5.90 -14.35 13.16
N VAL A 327 6.17 -14.83 14.37
CA VAL A 327 7.06 -14.16 15.33
C VAL A 327 8.06 -15.16 15.89
N ALA A 328 9.22 -14.69 16.32
CA ALA A 328 10.15 -15.50 17.10
C ALA A 328 9.67 -15.57 18.55
N ASP A 329 9.96 -16.67 19.24
CA ASP A 329 9.72 -16.82 20.68
C ASP A 329 10.55 -15.84 21.51
N ASN A 330 11.71 -15.44 20.97
CA ASN A 330 12.59 -14.43 21.54
C ASN A 330 13.36 -13.73 20.41
N ASP A 331 13.32 -12.40 20.35
CA ASP A 331 13.98 -11.60 19.33
C ASP A 331 15.50 -11.80 19.23
N SER A 332 16.14 -12.22 20.33
CA SER A 332 17.58 -12.55 20.30
C SER A 332 17.87 -13.92 19.70
N SER A 333 16.91 -14.83 19.66
CA SER A 333 17.08 -16.20 19.17
C SER A 333 16.91 -16.35 17.67
N GLY A 334 16.17 -15.43 17.02
CA GLY A 334 15.90 -15.46 15.60
C GLY A 334 14.87 -14.43 15.17
N SER A 335 14.49 -14.51 13.90
CA SER A 335 13.40 -13.71 13.32
C SER A 335 12.53 -14.59 12.42
N VAL A 336 11.37 -14.06 12.05
CA VAL A 336 10.49 -14.70 11.07
C VAL A 336 10.22 -13.74 9.93
N THR A 337 10.26 -14.25 8.71
CA THR A 337 9.86 -13.54 7.49
C THR A 337 8.61 -14.16 6.88
N GLY A 338 7.91 -13.45 5.99
CA GLY A 338 6.71 -13.93 5.30
C GLY A 338 5.40 -13.60 5.99
N SER A 339 5.41 -12.84 7.12
CA SER A 339 4.18 -12.26 7.66
C SER A 339 3.57 -11.28 6.67
N GLY A 340 2.23 -11.24 6.60
CA GLY A 340 1.53 -10.37 5.67
C GLY A 340 0.04 -10.62 5.61
N TYR A 341 -0.61 -9.94 4.67
CA TYR A 341 -2.02 -10.09 4.36
C TYR A 341 -2.19 -10.96 3.11
N TYR A 342 -3.11 -11.90 3.17
CA TYR A 342 -3.35 -12.91 2.14
C TYR A 342 -4.84 -13.13 1.92
N VAL A 343 -5.24 -13.46 0.71
CA VAL A 343 -6.61 -13.87 0.40
C VAL A 343 -6.82 -15.31 0.84
N GLN A 344 -8.06 -15.68 1.22
CA GLN A 344 -8.42 -17.06 1.53
C GLN A 344 -8.07 -18.00 0.38
N GLY A 345 -7.37 -19.09 0.70
CA GLY A 345 -6.91 -20.09 -0.26
C GLY A 345 -5.52 -19.84 -0.85
N GLU A 346 -4.92 -18.68 -0.59
CA GLU A 346 -3.49 -18.47 -0.89
C GLU A 346 -2.60 -19.23 0.10
N GLU A 347 -1.34 -19.42 -0.28
CA GLU A 347 -0.32 -20.01 0.57
C GLU A 347 0.56 -18.91 1.16
N ALA A 348 0.56 -18.74 2.49
CA ALA A 348 1.55 -17.94 3.19
C ALA A 348 2.78 -18.79 3.53
N ARG A 349 3.96 -18.25 3.27
CA ARG A 349 5.23 -18.91 3.52
C ARG A 349 5.99 -18.20 4.63
N LEU A 350 5.94 -18.76 5.85
CA LEU A 350 6.69 -18.23 6.99
C LEU A 350 8.05 -18.93 7.10
N GLU A 351 9.12 -18.16 7.12
CA GLU A 351 10.49 -18.67 7.25
C GLU A 351 11.11 -18.21 8.57
N ALA A 352 11.46 -19.18 9.41
CA ALA A 352 12.19 -18.94 10.66
C ALA A 352 13.70 -18.85 10.36
N VAL A 353 14.29 -17.71 10.72
CA VAL A 353 15.70 -17.38 10.50
C VAL A 353 16.43 -17.34 11.85
N PRO A 354 17.21 -18.38 12.21
CA PRO A 354 17.93 -18.38 13.48
C PRO A 354 19.03 -17.33 13.53
N SER A 355 19.21 -16.69 14.69
CA SER A 355 20.38 -15.89 15.01
C SER A 355 21.63 -16.77 15.19
N THR A 356 22.81 -16.14 15.14
CA THR A 356 24.08 -16.87 15.39
C THR A 356 24.07 -17.55 16.74
N GLY A 357 24.35 -18.84 16.80
CA GLY A 357 24.34 -19.65 18.03
C GLY A 357 22.98 -20.26 18.36
N TYR A 358 21.98 -20.06 17.52
CA TYR A 358 20.65 -20.65 17.66
C TYR A 358 20.31 -21.58 16.49
N THR A 359 19.32 -22.45 16.71
CA THR A 359 18.73 -23.32 15.69
C THR A 359 17.21 -23.31 15.82
N PHE A 360 16.50 -23.31 14.70
CA PHE A 360 15.06 -23.47 14.70
C PHE A 360 14.66 -24.86 15.18
N ARG A 361 13.62 -24.94 15.99
CA ARG A 361 13.10 -26.20 16.55
C ARG A 361 11.77 -26.59 15.94
N HIS A 362 10.77 -25.77 16.13
CA HIS A 362 9.42 -26.02 15.67
C HIS A 362 8.58 -24.74 15.70
N TRP A 363 7.45 -24.77 15.05
CA TRP A 363 6.42 -23.74 15.13
C TRP A 363 5.40 -24.04 16.24
N SER A 364 4.64 -23.03 16.68
CA SER A 364 3.60 -23.17 17.72
C SER A 364 2.53 -24.21 17.41
N ASN A 365 2.30 -24.53 16.14
CA ASN A 365 1.40 -25.61 15.69
C ASN A 365 2.05 -27.01 15.73
N GLY A 366 3.29 -27.13 16.18
CA GLY A 366 4.05 -28.37 16.27
C GLY A 366 4.82 -28.76 15.00
N SER A 367 4.68 -28.01 13.89
CA SER A 367 5.43 -28.27 12.65
C SER A 367 6.93 -28.04 12.86
N THR A 368 7.76 -28.91 12.30
CA THR A 368 9.23 -28.78 12.25
C THR A 368 9.71 -28.36 10.85
N GLU A 369 8.80 -28.21 9.91
CA GLU A 369 9.14 -27.75 8.55
C GLU A 369 9.50 -26.27 8.58
N ASN A 370 10.56 -25.91 7.86
CA ASN A 370 10.98 -24.52 7.68
C ASN A 370 11.41 -24.32 6.21
N PRO A 371 10.67 -23.53 5.43
CA PRO A 371 9.55 -22.68 5.83
C PRO A 371 8.26 -23.43 6.18
N LEU A 372 7.43 -22.85 7.06
CA LEU A 372 6.06 -23.27 7.29
C LEU A 372 5.18 -22.77 6.13
N ILE A 373 4.46 -23.67 5.49
CA ILE A 373 3.44 -23.33 4.50
C ILE A 373 2.07 -23.36 5.19
N VAL A 374 1.39 -22.22 5.15
CA VAL A 374 0.05 -22.02 5.71
C VAL A 374 -0.95 -21.83 4.57
N ASN A 375 -1.91 -22.73 4.42
CA ASN A 375 -3.07 -22.49 3.55
C ASN A 375 -4.03 -21.56 4.28
N VAL A 376 -4.15 -20.34 3.78
CA VAL A 376 -4.89 -19.26 4.44
C VAL A 376 -6.37 -19.58 4.53
N GLY A 377 -6.90 -19.62 5.74
CA GLY A 377 -8.31 -19.79 6.06
C GLY A 377 -9.10 -18.48 5.99
N ALA A 378 -10.26 -18.46 6.64
CA ALA A 378 -11.13 -17.28 6.74
C ALA A 378 -10.96 -16.59 8.12
N SER A 379 -9.72 -16.51 8.63
CA SER A 379 -9.38 -15.86 9.90
C SER A 379 -7.90 -15.50 9.95
N ASP A 380 -7.56 -14.50 10.74
CA ASP A 380 -6.18 -14.17 11.09
C ASP A 380 -5.55 -15.31 11.89
N GLU A 381 -4.28 -15.60 11.62
CA GLU A 381 -3.53 -16.65 12.30
C GLU A 381 -2.15 -16.18 12.74
N ASN A 382 -1.72 -16.66 13.92
CA ASN A 382 -0.42 -16.32 14.48
C ASN A 382 0.40 -17.58 14.71
N PHE A 383 1.66 -17.55 14.30
CA PHE A 383 2.62 -18.64 14.45
C PHE A 383 3.88 -18.16 15.17
N THR A 384 4.30 -18.89 16.20
CA THR A 384 5.55 -18.60 16.89
C THR A 384 6.59 -19.63 16.48
N ALA A 385 7.75 -19.16 16.03
CA ALA A 385 8.93 -19.97 15.79
C ALA A 385 9.73 -20.11 17.08
N TYR A 386 9.96 -21.33 17.53
CA TYR A 386 10.76 -21.63 18.70
C TYR A 386 12.18 -21.98 18.29
N PHE A 387 13.14 -21.35 18.95
CA PHE A 387 14.57 -21.55 18.74
C PHE A 387 15.21 -22.11 20.02
N SER A 388 16.35 -22.75 19.85
CA SER A 388 17.20 -23.14 20.99
C SER A 388 18.63 -22.78 20.69
N GLU A 389 19.38 -22.51 21.72
CA GLU A 389 20.83 -22.40 21.60
C GLU A 389 21.40 -23.66 20.96
N VAL A 390 22.34 -23.49 20.07
CA VAL A 390 23.18 -24.60 19.60
C VAL A 390 24.01 -24.97 20.83
N GLU A 391 23.66 -26.09 21.49
CA GLU A 391 24.55 -26.61 22.50
C GLU A 391 25.92 -26.80 21.85
N ASP A 392 26.91 -26.06 22.30
CA ASP A 392 28.30 -26.44 22.07
C ASP A 392 28.43 -27.83 22.65
N VAL A 393 28.36 -28.82 21.80
CA VAL A 393 28.74 -30.17 22.21
C VAL A 393 30.24 -30.07 22.47
N ASN A 394 30.56 -29.66 23.69
CA ASN A 394 31.86 -29.84 24.23
C ASN A 394 32.06 -31.36 24.26
N ILE A 395 32.60 -31.90 23.20
CA ILE A 395 33.15 -33.27 23.21
C ILE A 395 34.31 -33.17 24.15
N GLU A 396 34.05 -33.38 25.47
CA GLU A 396 35.15 -33.67 26.35
C GLU A 396 35.98 -34.80 25.72
N SER A 397 37.17 -34.46 25.26
CA SER A 397 38.11 -35.43 24.79
C SER A 397 38.44 -36.35 25.94
N VAL A 398 37.82 -37.52 26.01
CA VAL A 398 38.35 -38.62 26.78
C VAL A 398 39.72 -38.90 26.17
N LEU A 399 40.75 -38.35 26.81
CA LEU A 399 42.15 -38.60 26.44
C LEU A 399 42.42 -40.06 26.69
N ASP A 400 42.06 -40.92 25.76
CA ASP A 400 42.70 -42.24 25.65
C ASP A 400 44.09 -42.02 25.03
N VAL A 401 45.12 -42.41 25.76
CA VAL A 401 46.56 -42.20 25.42
C VAL A 401 46.95 -42.82 24.10
N SER A 402 46.02 -43.51 23.43
CA SER A 402 46.25 -44.28 22.22
C SER A 402 45.84 -43.58 20.89
N PHE A 403 45.01 -42.55 20.94
CA PHE A 403 44.53 -41.86 19.73
C PHE A 403 44.87 -40.36 19.82
N GLY A 404 45.67 -39.87 18.92
CA GLY A 404 46.09 -38.46 18.89
C GLY A 404 45.84 -37.81 17.54
N VAL A 405 45.35 -36.58 17.57
CA VAL A 405 45.13 -35.74 16.38
C VAL A 405 45.77 -34.36 16.61
N ARG A 406 46.55 -33.88 15.67
CA ARG A 406 47.06 -32.52 15.65
C ARG A 406 46.99 -31.93 14.25
N ALA A 407 46.96 -30.63 14.16
CA ALA A 407 47.00 -29.90 12.90
C ALA A 407 48.23 -29.00 12.82
N GLU A 408 48.80 -28.87 11.67
CA GLU A 408 49.90 -27.96 11.37
C GLU A 408 49.78 -27.47 9.92
N GLY A 409 49.59 -26.18 9.74
CA GLY A 409 49.21 -25.61 8.46
C GLY A 409 47.90 -26.27 7.96
N ASN A 410 47.89 -26.70 6.72
CA ASN A 410 46.75 -27.38 6.09
C ASN A 410 46.79 -28.91 6.25
N THR A 411 47.61 -29.46 7.15
CA THR A 411 47.75 -30.90 7.34
C THR A 411 47.23 -31.33 8.69
N ILE A 412 46.42 -32.38 8.67
CA ILE A 412 45.87 -33.06 9.86
C ILE A 412 46.71 -34.34 10.07
N PHE A 413 47.41 -34.44 11.19
CA PHE A 413 48.19 -35.58 11.61
C PHE A 413 47.36 -36.41 12.59
N VAL A 414 47.21 -37.71 12.28
CA VAL A 414 46.49 -38.66 13.12
C VAL A 414 47.41 -39.79 13.53
N VAL A 415 47.50 -40.03 14.86
CA VAL A 415 48.18 -41.18 15.41
C VAL A 415 47.14 -42.13 15.96
N ASN A 416 47.11 -43.36 15.49
CA ASN A 416 46.14 -44.39 15.80
C ASN A 416 46.83 -45.75 16.04
N PRO A 417 47.51 -45.92 17.15
CA PRO A 417 48.35 -47.09 17.41
C PRO A 417 47.64 -48.44 17.31
N GLN A 418 46.31 -48.47 17.48
CA GLN A 418 45.50 -49.68 17.43
C GLN A 418 45.01 -50.03 16.01
N GLY A 419 45.31 -49.23 15.00
CA GLY A 419 44.88 -49.49 13.61
C GLY A 419 43.36 -49.53 13.38
N SER A 420 42.60 -48.86 14.27
CA SER A 420 41.16 -48.73 14.10
C SER A 420 40.82 -47.84 12.88
N ARG A 421 39.63 -47.94 12.35
CA ARG A 421 39.20 -47.14 11.21
C ARG A 421 39.18 -45.65 11.55
N ILE A 422 39.96 -44.86 10.81
CA ILE A 422 39.97 -43.37 10.89
C ILE A 422 39.11 -42.84 9.74
N ILE A 423 38.25 -41.89 10.03
CA ILE A 423 37.49 -41.12 9.07
C ILE A 423 37.75 -39.64 9.33
N ILE A 424 38.21 -38.91 8.32
CA ILE A 424 38.31 -37.44 8.35
C ILE A 424 37.22 -36.92 7.42
N CYS A 425 36.31 -36.07 7.93
CA CYS A 425 35.24 -35.48 7.16
C CYS A 425 35.13 -33.97 7.41
N ASN A 426 34.47 -33.28 6.49
CA ASN A 426 34.08 -31.89 6.68
C ASN A 426 32.85 -31.81 7.60
N VAL A 427 32.41 -30.59 7.93
CA VAL A 427 31.24 -30.34 8.81
C VAL A 427 29.89 -30.82 8.24
N GLN A 428 29.84 -31.08 6.92
CA GLN A 428 28.67 -31.67 6.26
C GLN A 428 28.70 -33.23 6.29
N GLY A 429 29.68 -33.83 7.01
CA GLY A 429 29.82 -35.27 7.12
C GLY A 429 30.38 -35.95 5.90
N GLN A 430 30.88 -35.23 4.88
CA GLN A 430 31.48 -35.80 3.69
C GLN A 430 32.91 -36.27 4.00
N PRO A 431 33.27 -37.55 3.76
CA PRO A 431 34.58 -38.07 4.06
C PRO A 431 35.64 -37.54 3.07
N LEU A 432 36.73 -37.01 3.60
CA LEU A 432 37.91 -36.59 2.87
C LEU A 432 38.96 -37.68 2.86
N SER A 433 39.04 -38.47 3.93
CA SER A 433 39.96 -39.62 4.05
C SER A 433 39.33 -40.70 4.93
N VAL A 434 39.56 -41.96 4.52
CA VAL A 434 39.20 -43.16 5.28
C VAL A 434 40.41 -44.08 5.28
N SER A 435 40.93 -44.42 6.46
CA SER A 435 42.16 -45.23 6.61
C SER A 435 42.06 -46.14 7.82
N ARG A 436 42.95 -47.15 7.87
CA ARG A 436 43.20 -48.00 9.04
C ARG A 436 44.69 -48.04 9.43
N GLN A 437 45.46 -47.04 8.99
CA GLN A 437 46.88 -46.96 9.31
C GLN A 437 47.09 -46.54 10.76
N THR A 438 48.22 -46.91 11.33
CA THR A 438 48.64 -46.55 12.71
C THR A 438 49.06 -45.06 12.83
N SER A 439 49.40 -44.44 11.67
CA SER A 439 49.56 -42.99 11.54
C SER A 439 49.13 -42.54 10.17
N GLN A 440 48.59 -41.34 10.03
CA GLN A 440 48.16 -40.79 8.76
C GLN A 440 48.27 -39.27 8.77
N ASP A 441 48.78 -38.72 7.67
CA ASP A 441 48.85 -37.31 7.37
C ASP A 441 47.89 -36.99 6.23
N VAL A 442 46.97 -36.09 6.44
CA VAL A 442 45.98 -35.68 5.43
C VAL A 442 46.05 -34.19 5.22
N THR A 443 46.46 -33.76 4.05
CA THR A 443 46.39 -32.36 3.64
C THR A 443 45.00 -32.04 3.17
N VAL A 444 44.36 -31.02 3.77
CA VAL A 444 43.02 -30.57 3.42
C VAL A 444 43.07 -29.36 2.51
N PRO A 445 42.12 -29.22 1.54
CA PRO A 445 42.27 -28.27 0.45
C PRO A 445 41.93 -26.82 0.87
N VAL A 446 41.22 -26.62 1.97
CA VAL A 446 40.75 -25.30 2.44
C VAL A 446 40.84 -25.19 3.96
N ALA A 447 41.03 -23.96 4.45
CA ALA A 447 40.88 -23.65 5.86
C ALA A 447 39.44 -23.95 6.29
N GLY A 448 39.24 -24.46 7.50
CA GLY A 448 37.91 -24.84 7.96
C GLY A 448 37.93 -25.76 9.18
N VAL A 449 36.75 -26.27 9.51
CA VAL A 449 36.57 -27.24 10.60
C VAL A 449 36.44 -28.64 10.05
N TYR A 450 37.16 -29.56 10.64
CA TYR A 450 37.17 -30.98 10.23
C TYR A 450 36.88 -31.84 11.46
N LEU A 451 36.21 -32.99 11.22
CA LEU A 451 35.94 -33.99 12.23
C LEU A 451 36.77 -35.22 11.92
N VAL A 452 37.55 -35.63 12.90
CA VAL A 452 38.37 -36.86 12.82
C VAL A 452 37.78 -37.88 13.78
N SER A 453 37.22 -38.97 13.25
CA SER A 453 36.73 -40.09 14.03
C SER A 453 37.65 -41.30 13.98
N GLY A 454 37.87 -41.90 15.12
CA GLY A 454 38.61 -43.15 15.29
C GLY A 454 37.69 -44.27 15.78
N GLY A 455 38.26 -45.50 15.94
CA GLY A 455 37.54 -46.62 16.55
C GLY A 455 37.11 -46.33 18.00
N HIS A 456 36.12 -47.10 18.50
CA HIS A 456 35.58 -47.00 19.87
C HIS A 456 34.91 -45.68 20.23
N GLY A 457 34.35 -44.94 19.22
CA GLY A 457 33.57 -43.72 19.46
C GLY A 457 34.37 -42.44 19.65
N HIS A 458 35.69 -42.50 19.44
CA HIS A 458 36.51 -41.28 19.51
C HIS A 458 36.24 -40.38 18.27
N CYS A 459 35.92 -39.13 18.57
CA CYS A 459 35.79 -38.09 17.54
C CYS A 459 36.44 -36.81 18.02
N GLN A 460 37.27 -36.19 17.20
CA GLN A 460 37.98 -34.97 17.52
C GLN A 460 37.74 -33.91 16.43
N LYS A 461 37.43 -32.70 16.89
CA LYS A 461 37.30 -31.50 15.99
C LYS A 461 38.68 -30.90 15.80
N VAL A 462 39.00 -30.59 14.54
CA VAL A 462 40.26 -29.94 14.16
C VAL A 462 39.90 -28.67 13.38
N VAL A 463 40.57 -27.58 13.72
CA VAL A 463 40.41 -26.30 13.00
C VAL A 463 41.69 -26.01 12.24
N ILE A 464 41.56 -25.78 10.95
CA ILE A 464 42.63 -25.36 10.03
C ILE A 464 42.40 -23.89 9.70
N PHE A 465 43.38 -23.04 9.93
CA PHE A 465 43.36 -21.59 9.71
C PHE A 465 43.96 -21.18 8.39
#